data_42d73a77ec539b372f0c90a5c3214c67
#
_entry.id   42d73a77ec539b372f0c90a5c3214c67
#
_cell.length_a   1.000
_cell.length_b   1.000
_cell.length_c   1.000
_cell.angle_alpha   90.00
_cell.angle_beta   90.00
_cell.angle_gamma   90.00
#
_symmetry.space_group_name_H-M   'P 1'
#
loop_
_entity.id
_entity.type
_entity.pdbx_description
1 polymer ?
#
loop_
_entity_poly.entity_id
_entity_poly.type
_entity_poly.pdbx_seq_one_letter_code
_entity_poly.pdbx_strand_id
1 'polypeptide(L)'
;GGEKEGSVIPVGKADIIIGFEPTEAARNLYRLSQNGICIVNTREIKPVTASLGAAKYDIKEINEYIKNNAGKAVFVDGYDIAEKAGSVKALNIALLGVALGEGILPFSKEVVEEIIRENINPKFIDINIKALNSGIAYSKNKSVQ
;
A
#
# COMPACT_ATOMS: atom_id res chain seq x y z
N GLY A 1 -12.55 -15.47 2.79
CA GLY A 1 -12.43 -16.04 3.74
C GLY A 1 -11.97 -15.30 4.87
N GLY A 2 -11.46 -14.86 5.11
CA GLY A 2 -11.14 -14.18 6.04
C GLY A 2 -11.24 -14.56 7.28
N GLU A 3 -11.25 -15.48 7.51
CA GLU A 3 -11.42 -15.76 8.68
C GLU A 3 -10.43 -15.29 9.46
N LYS A 4 -10.63 -15.19 10.55
CA LYS A 4 -9.79 -14.68 11.40
C LYS A 4 -8.61 -15.45 11.46
N GLU A 5 -8.71 -16.62 11.39
CA GLU A 5 -7.54 -17.33 11.48
C GLU A 5 -6.92 -17.19 10.19
N GLY A 6 -7.60 -16.77 9.23
CA GLY A 6 -7.02 -16.54 7.95
C GLY A 6 -6.09 -15.38 7.90
N SER A 7 -5.86 -14.76 9.04
CA SER A 7 -4.99 -13.63 9.04
C SER A 7 -3.54 -13.99 8.67
N VAL A 8 -3.18 -15.23 8.68
CA VAL A 8 -1.81 -15.60 8.31
C VAL A 8 -1.78 -16.15 6.90
N ILE A 9 -1.10 -15.43 6.01
CA ILE A 9 -0.98 -15.86 4.63
C ILE A 9 0.21 -16.82 4.52
N PRO A 10 0.02 -17.98 3.91
CA PRO A 10 1.15 -18.91 3.75
C PRO A 10 2.28 -18.31 2.94
N VAL A 11 3.48 -18.82 3.15
CA VAL A 11 4.66 -18.35 2.45
C VAL A 11 4.47 -18.47 0.94
N GLY A 12 4.76 -17.40 0.22
CA GLY A 12 4.75 -17.40 -1.24
C GLY A 12 3.37 -17.46 -1.88
N LYS A 13 2.31 -17.16 -1.13
CA LYS A 13 0.95 -17.25 -1.67
C LYS A 13 0.22 -15.93 -1.85
N ALA A 14 0.78 -14.84 -1.40
CA ALA A 14 0.11 -13.56 -1.53
C ALA A 14 0.32 -13.00 -2.94
N ASP A 15 -0.74 -12.54 -3.57
CA ASP A 15 -0.64 -11.91 -4.88
C ASP A 15 -0.22 -10.45 -4.75
N ILE A 16 -0.49 -9.84 -3.61
CA ILE A 16 -0.16 -8.44 -3.41
C ILE A 16 0.16 -8.22 -1.94
N ILE A 17 1.14 -7.39 -1.69
CA ILE A 17 1.48 -6.95 -0.34
C ILE A 17 1.52 -5.44 -0.36
N ILE A 18 0.92 -4.81 0.63
CA ILE A 18 0.97 -3.37 0.81
C ILE A 18 1.74 -3.10 2.09
N GLY A 19 2.90 -2.48 1.96
CA GLY A 19 3.71 -2.12 3.12
C GLY A 19 3.58 -0.64 3.41
N PHE A 20 3.23 -0.30 4.64
CA PHE A 20 3.09 1.09 5.03
C PHE A 20 4.45 1.75 5.27
N GLU A 21 5.48 0.96 5.36
CA GLU A 21 6.87 1.42 5.45
C GLU A 21 7.75 0.42 4.72
N PRO A 22 8.90 0.86 4.19
CA PRO A 22 9.78 -0.05 3.46
C PRO A 22 10.23 -1.26 4.28
N THR A 23 10.57 -1.07 5.56
CA THR A 23 11.01 -2.19 6.39
C THR A 23 9.91 -3.19 6.61
N GLU A 24 8.67 -2.72 6.75
CA GLU A 24 7.54 -3.62 6.92
C GLU A 24 7.34 -4.45 5.65
N ALA A 25 7.42 -3.79 4.49
CA ALA A 25 7.28 -4.51 3.22
C ALA A 25 8.36 -5.58 3.08
N ALA A 26 9.60 -5.23 3.40
CA ALA A 26 10.70 -6.17 3.28
C ALA A 26 10.51 -7.37 4.21
N ARG A 27 10.05 -7.13 5.43
CA ARG A 27 9.83 -8.21 6.39
C ARG A 27 8.78 -9.21 5.93
N ASN A 28 7.81 -8.76 5.18
CA ASN A 28 6.71 -9.62 4.75
C ASN A 28 6.84 -10.12 3.32
N LEU A 29 7.95 -9.78 2.67
CA LEU A 29 8.12 -10.11 1.26
C LEU A 29 8.11 -11.61 0.99
N TYR A 30 8.53 -12.41 1.95
CA TYR A 30 8.54 -13.85 1.80
C TYR A 30 7.14 -14.44 1.60
N ARG A 31 6.10 -13.67 1.93
CA ARG A 31 4.73 -14.12 1.76
C ARG A 31 4.25 -13.91 0.33
N LEU A 32 4.99 -13.13 -0.46
CA LEU A 32 4.57 -12.78 -1.80
C LEU A 32 4.84 -13.92 -2.77
N SER A 33 3.91 -14.17 -3.67
CA SER A 33 4.11 -15.17 -4.71
C SER A 33 5.16 -14.66 -5.69
N GLN A 34 5.68 -15.57 -6.51
CA GLN A 34 6.76 -15.25 -7.41
C GLN A 34 6.47 -14.06 -8.32
N ASN A 35 5.24 -13.96 -8.79
CA ASN A 35 4.85 -12.87 -9.67
C ASN A 35 4.04 -11.80 -8.95
N GLY A 36 4.09 -11.80 -7.62
CA GLY A 36 3.27 -10.89 -6.84
C GLY A 36 3.75 -9.45 -6.90
N ILE A 37 2.88 -8.55 -6.51
CA ILE A 37 3.15 -7.12 -6.53
C ILE A 37 3.31 -6.62 -5.09
N CYS A 38 4.37 -5.86 -4.85
CA CYS A 38 4.60 -5.24 -3.56
C CYS A 38 4.43 -3.73 -3.71
N ILE A 39 3.47 -3.16 -3.00
CA ILE A 39 3.25 -1.72 -2.99
C ILE A 39 3.87 -1.19 -1.71
N VAL A 40 4.77 -0.24 -1.83
CA VAL A 40 5.56 0.25 -0.71
C VAL A 40 5.33 1.74 -0.53
N ASN A 41 4.85 2.11 0.65
CA ASN A 41 4.75 3.52 0.99
C ASN A 41 6.16 3.99 1.32
N THR A 42 6.61 5.02 0.62
CA THR A 42 8.01 5.42 0.72
C THR A 42 8.32 6.33 1.88
N ARG A 43 7.31 7.05 2.40
CA ARG A 43 7.57 7.97 3.50
C ARG A 43 7.69 7.19 4.80
N GLU A 44 8.83 7.27 5.43
CA GLU A 44 9.06 6.59 6.67
C GLU A 44 8.38 7.29 7.81
N ILE A 45 7.83 6.52 8.73
CA ILE A 45 7.39 7.06 9.99
C ILE A 45 8.56 6.82 10.92
N LYS A 46 9.12 7.86 11.50
CA LYS A 46 10.27 7.71 12.35
C LYS A 46 9.81 7.47 13.77
N PRO A 47 9.82 6.25 14.24
CA PRO A 47 9.42 5.98 15.61
C PRO A 47 10.49 6.47 16.57
N VAL A 48 10.09 6.71 17.78
CA VAL A 48 11.02 7.15 18.81
C VAL A 48 12.17 6.18 18.94
N THR A 49 11.89 4.90 18.82
CA THR A 49 12.93 3.89 18.95
C THR A 49 14.00 3.98 17.88
N ALA A 50 13.70 4.57 16.76
CA ALA A 50 14.71 4.72 15.71
C ALA A 50 15.80 5.66 16.17
N SER A 51 15.47 6.64 16.99
CA SER A 51 16.44 7.58 17.46
C SER A 51 17.40 6.94 18.45
N LEU A 52 17.07 5.76 18.94
CA LEU A 52 17.97 5.04 19.83
C LEU A 52 18.99 4.23 19.05
N GLY A 53 19.00 4.37 17.74
CA GLY A 53 19.98 3.69 16.93
C GLY A 53 19.78 2.23 16.77
N ALA A 54 18.62 1.75 17.15
CA ALA A 54 18.36 0.34 17.08
C ALA A 54 18.24 -0.14 15.65
N ALA A 55 17.80 0.71 14.75
CA ALA A 55 17.65 0.29 13.37
C ALA A 55 18.45 1.20 12.51
N LYS A 56 19.46 0.66 11.92
CA LYS A 56 20.28 1.43 11.05
C LYS A 56 20.13 0.95 9.64
N TYR A 57 18.92 0.68 9.22
CA TYR A 57 18.72 0.19 7.89
C TYR A 57 18.89 1.31 6.87
N ASP A 58 19.63 1.02 5.84
CA ASP A 58 19.77 1.91 4.71
C ASP A 58 18.54 1.70 3.84
N ILE A 59 17.73 2.71 3.71
CA ILE A 59 16.50 2.63 2.92
C ILE A 59 16.77 2.25 1.47
N LYS A 60 17.89 2.68 0.93
CA LYS A 60 18.25 2.31 -0.42
C LYS A 60 18.43 0.81 -0.54
N GLU A 61 19.10 0.20 0.43
CA GLU A 61 19.32 -1.23 0.40
C GLU A 61 18.01 -1.98 0.57
N ILE A 62 17.14 -1.49 1.42
CA ILE A 62 15.83 -2.12 1.62
C ILE A 62 15.03 -2.07 0.34
N ASN A 63 15.01 -0.92 -0.32
CA ASN A 63 14.26 -0.76 -1.56
C ASN A 63 14.82 -1.66 -2.68
N GLU A 64 16.14 -1.79 -2.73
CA GLU A 64 16.77 -2.69 -3.71
C GLU A 64 16.40 -4.14 -3.43
N TYR A 65 16.39 -4.52 -2.17
CA TYR A 65 16.00 -5.87 -1.79
C TYR A 65 14.56 -6.15 -2.24
N ILE A 66 13.67 -5.20 -2.04
CA ILE A 66 12.28 -5.35 -2.45
C ILE A 66 12.18 -5.47 -3.97
N LYS A 67 12.88 -4.61 -4.70
CA LYS A 67 12.85 -4.66 -6.15
C LYS A 67 13.34 -5.98 -6.68
N ASN A 68 14.37 -6.53 -6.05
CA ASN A 68 14.99 -7.76 -6.56
C ASN A 68 14.22 -9.01 -6.20
N ASN A 69 13.31 -8.93 -5.23
CA ASN A 69 12.63 -10.11 -4.72
C ASN A 69 11.12 -10.11 -4.89
N ALA A 70 10.54 -9.05 -5.45
CA ALA A 70 9.10 -9.00 -5.76
C ALA A 70 8.96 -9.19 -7.26
N GLY A 71 7.83 -9.71 -7.70
CA GLY A 71 7.53 -9.77 -9.12
C GLY A 71 7.46 -8.37 -9.71
N LYS A 72 6.83 -7.46 -8.95
CA LYS A 72 6.79 -6.05 -9.30
C LYS A 72 6.78 -5.25 -8.01
N ALA A 73 7.53 -4.17 -7.95
CA ALA A 73 7.51 -3.28 -6.80
C ALA A 73 7.02 -1.90 -7.24
N VAL A 74 6.07 -1.35 -6.51
CA VAL A 74 5.53 -0.01 -6.78
C VAL A 74 5.80 0.82 -5.55
N PHE A 75 6.61 1.87 -5.71
CA PHE A 75 6.97 2.77 -4.62
C PHE A 75 6.13 4.04 -4.74
N VAL A 76 5.44 4.41 -3.68
CA VAL A 76 4.53 5.55 -3.72
C VAL A 76 4.55 6.28 -2.39
N ASP A 77 4.49 7.61 -2.43
CA ASP A 77 4.29 8.38 -1.21
C ASP A 77 2.78 8.53 -1.00
N GLY A 78 2.20 7.58 -0.30
CA GLY A 78 0.76 7.57 -0.05
C GLY A 78 0.32 8.72 0.85
N TYR A 79 1.21 9.21 1.71
CA TYR A 79 0.89 10.37 2.54
C TYR A 79 0.68 11.61 1.69
N ASP A 80 1.49 11.78 0.64
CA ASP A 80 1.32 12.91 -0.26
C ASP A 80 -0.03 12.84 -0.96
N ILE A 81 -0.41 11.66 -1.41
CA ILE A 81 -1.71 11.46 -2.05
C ILE A 81 -2.84 11.79 -1.08
N ALA A 82 -2.74 11.27 0.15
CA ALA A 82 -3.78 11.48 1.13
C ALA A 82 -3.89 12.96 1.55
N GLU A 83 -2.77 13.61 1.74
CA GLU A 83 -2.75 15.03 2.10
C GLU A 83 -3.40 15.88 1.02
N LYS A 84 -3.07 15.59 -0.24
CA LYS A 84 -3.66 16.34 -1.34
C LYS A 84 -5.14 16.07 -1.50
N ALA A 85 -5.61 14.90 -1.06
CA ALA A 85 -7.02 14.60 -1.06
C ALA A 85 -7.75 15.30 0.09
N GLY A 86 -7.03 15.68 1.12
CA GLY A 86 -7.61 16.45 2.23
C GLY A 86 -7.22 15.99 3.61
N SER A 87 -6.66 14.81 3.79
CA SER A 87 -6.29 14.33 5.13
C SER A 87 -5.39 13.10 5.05
N VAL A 88 -4.33 13.09 5.87
CA VAL A 88 -3.46 11.91 5.96
C VAL A 88 -4.21 10.70 6.47
N LYS A 89 -5.37 10.88 7.07
CA LYS A 89 -6.18 9.76 7.54
C LYS A 89 -6.69 8.90 6.39
N ALA A 90 -6.62 9.38 5.16
CA ALA A 90 -7.01 8.61 4.00
C ALA A 90 -5.87 7.78 3.40
N LEU A 91 -4.77 7.62 4.15
CA LEU A 91 -3.60 6.88 3.65
C LEU A 91 -3.95 5.47 3.20
N ASN A 92 -4.73 4.74 4.01
CA ASN A 92 -5.05 3.36 3.67
C ASN A 92 -5.78 3.28 2.35
N ILE A 93 -6.71 4.20 2.13
CA ILE A 93 -7.50 4.21 0.90
C ILE A 93 -6.64 4.64 -0.29
N ALA A 94 -5.70 5.56 -0.07
CA ALA A 94 -4.79 5.95 -1.14
C ALA A 94 -3.97 4.74 -1.62
N LEU A 95 -3.45 3.96 -0.68
CA LEU A 95 -2.65 2.79 -1.03
C LEU A 95 -3.52 1.69 -1.67
N LEU A 96 -4.76 1.55 -1.20
CA LEU A 96 -5.69 0.62 -1.83
C LEU A 96 -5.98 1.05 -3.27
N GLY A 97 -6.05 2.36 -3.51
CA GLY A 97 -6.22 2.88 -4.86
C GLY A 97 -5.08 2.48 -5.77
N VAL A 98 -3.83 2.56 -5.26
CA VAL A 98 -2.68 2.13 -6.04
C VAL A 98 -2.83 0.65 -6.38
N ALA A 99 -3.24 -0.17 -5.42
CA ALA A 99 -3.44 -1.59 -5.66
C ALA A 99 -4.51 -1.86 -6.72
N LEU A 100 -5.61 -1.12 -6.67
CA LEU A 100 -6.65 -1.27 -7.68
C LEU A 100 -6.13 -0.90 -9.06
N GLY A 101 -5.31 0.14 -9.13
CA GLY A 101 -4.74 0.56 -10.40
C GLY A 101 -3.83 -0.49 -11.03
N GLU A 102 -3.25 -1.37 -10.21
CA GLU A 102 -2.42 -2.45 -10.72
C GLU A 102 -3.23 -3.56 -11.37
N GLY A 103 -4.54 -3.59 -11.13
CA GLY A 103 -5.42 -4.48 -11.87
C GLY A 103 -5.51 -5.92 -11.40
N ILE A 104 -4.96 -6.23 -10.23
CA ILE A 104 -4.94 -7.62 -9.80
C ILE A 104 -5.92 -7.93 -8.67
N LEU A 105 -6.63 -6.93 -8.17
CA LEU A 105 -7.61 -7.19 -7.11
C LEU A 105 -8.88 -7.76 -7.70
N PRO A 106 -9.55 -8.64 -6.97
CA PRO A 106 -10.75 -9.31 -7.50
C PRO A 106 -12.03 -8.47 -7.41
N PHE A 107 -11.92 -7.18 -7.07
CA PHE A 107 -13.09 -6.31 -6.98
C PHE A 107 -12.78 -4.98 -7.65
N SER A 108 -13.83 -4.24 -7.95
CA SER A 108 -13.71 -3.01 -8.72
C SER A 108 -13.64 -1.77 -7.85
N LYS A 109 -13.27 -0.67 -8.48
CA LYS A 109 -13.30 0.63 -7.85
C LYS A 109 -14.70 0.94 -7.33
N GLU A 110 -15.74 0.60 -8.10
CA GLU A 110 -17.12 0.89 -7.71
C GLU A 110 -17.51 0.19 -6.42
N VAL A 111 -17.04 -1.03 -6.23
CA VAL A 111 -17.30 -1.76 -5.00
C VAL A 111 -16.65 -1.05 -3.83
N VAL A 112 -15.41 -0.59 -3.99
CA VAL A 112 -14.71 0.11 -2.92
C VAL A 112 -15.40 1.43 -2.60
N GLU A 113 -15.84 2.16 -3.63
CA GLU A 113 -16.54 3.41 -3.41
C GLU A 113 -17.84 3.19 -2.62
N GLU A 114 -18.54 2.12 -2.93
CA GLU A 114 -19.76 1.79 -2.22
C GLU A 114 -19.48 1.49 -0.75
N ILE A 115 -18.43 0.73 -0.49
CA ILE A 115 -18.02 0.41 0.87
C ILE A 115 -17.65 1.69 1.63
N ILE A 116 -16.95 2.60 0.98
CA ILE A 116 -16.58 3.87 1.58
C ILE A 116 -17.84 4.64 1.97
N ARG A 117 -18.81 4.72 1.04
CA ARG A 117 -20.04 5.48 1.30
C ARG A 117 -20.87 4.88 2.42
N GLU A 118 -20.82 3.58 2.57
CA GLU A 118 -21.63 2.91 3.58
C GLU A 118 -20.95 2.87 4.95
N ASN A 119 -19.66 2.96 5.02
CA ASN A 119 -18.95 2.70 6.27
C ASN A 119 -18.14 3.87 6.82
N ILE A 120 -17.87 4.88 6.01
CA ILE A 120 -17.05 6.00 6.47
C ILE A 120 -17.96 7.16 6.86
N ASN A 121 -17.57 7.87 7.92
CA ASN A 121 -18.31 9.03 8.36
C ASN A 121 -18.52 9.96 7.16
N PRO A 122 -19.78 10.41 6.93
CA PRO A 122 -20.07 11.24 5.74
C PRO A 122 -19.15 12.42 5.53
N LYS A 123 -18.63 13.00 6.62
CA LYS A 123 -17.76 14.13 6.49
C LYS A 123 -16.43 13.77 5.84
N PHE A 124 -16.05 12.49 5.80
CA PHE A 124 -14.78 12.07 5.23
C PHE A 124 -14.94 11.29 3.92
N ILE A 125 -16.15 11.13 3.41
CA ILE A 125 -16.38 10.34 2.21
C ILE A 125 -15.65 10.94 1.02
N ASP A 126 -15.82 12.23 0.78
CA ASP A 126 -15.22 12.86 -0.39
C ASP A 126 -13.71 12.78 -0.36
N ILE A 127 -13.10 12.97 0.80
CA ILE A 127 -11.67 12.87 0.95
C ILE A 127 -11.20 11.48 0.58
N ASN A 128 -11.91 10.47 1.06
CA ASN A 128 -11.52 9.09 0.80
C ASN A 128 -11.73 8.68 -0.65
N ILE A 129 -12.82 9.14 -1.27
CA ILE A 129 -13.05 8.88 -2.69
C ILE A 129 -11.94 9.52 -3.53
N LYS A 130 -11.56 10.75 -3.18
CA LYS A 130 -10.51 11.44 -3.89
C LYS A 130 -9.17 10.72 -3.72
N ALA A 131 -8.88 10.26 -2.51
CA ALA A 131 -7.64 9.52 -2.25
C ALA A 131 -7.61 8.22 -3.06
N LEU A 132 -8.75 7.52 -3.13
CA LEU A 132 -8.86 6.29 -3.90
C LEU A 132 -8.55 6.55 -5.38
N ASN A 133 -9.21 7.55 -5.94
CA ASN A 133 -9.03 7.87 -7.36
C ASN A 133 -7.63 8.36 -7.66
N SER A 134 -7.03 9.10 -6.76
CA SER A 134 -5.66 9.58 -6.95
C SER A 134 -4.66 8.42 -6.88
N GLY A 135 -4.92 7.44 -6.01
CA GLY A 135 -4.08 6.25 -5.94
C GLY A 135 -4.15 5.45 -7.23
N ILE A 136 -5.37 5.26 -7.76
CA ILE A 136 -5.56 4.55 -9.02
C ILE A 136 -4.81 5.26 -10.13
N ALA A 137 -4.94 6.59 -10.20
CA ALA A 137 -4.29 7.38 -11.24
C ALA A 137 -2.77 7.29 -11.13
N TYR A 138 -2.25 7.29 -9.91
CA TYR A 138 -0.81 7.17 -9.70
C TYR A 138 -0.29 5.87 -10.32
N SER A 139 -0.95 4.77 -10.04
CA SER A 139 -0.55 3.47 -10.55
C SER A 139 -0.61 3.44 -12.07
N LYS A 140 -1.69 3.93 -12.65
CA LYS A 140 -1.85 3.91 -14.10
C LYS A 140 -0.86 4.81 -14.81
N ASN A 141 -0.58 5.98 -14.25
CA ASN A 141 0.38 6.89 -14.85
C ASN A 141 1.79 6.33 -14.80
N LYS A 142 2.11 5.64 -13.71
CA LYS A 142 3.42 5.05 -13.56
C LYS A 142 3.61 3.93 -14.57
N SER A 143 2.56 3.20 -14.88
CA SER A 143 2.63 2.09 -15.82
C SER A 143 2.91 2.55 -17.25
N VAL A 144 2.62 3.80 -17.56
CA VAL A 144 2.85 4.33 -18.91
C VAL A 144 4.28 4.77 -19.08
N GLN A 145 4.97 5.02 -18.01
CA GLN A 145 6.37 5.40 -18.06
C GLN A 145 7.25 4.17 -18.14
#